data_edb77f2d6bdde6851db95746a8a37f4a
#
_entry.id   edb77f2d6bdde6851db95746a8a37f4a
#
_cell.length_a   1.000
_cell.length_b   1.000
_cell.length_c   1.000
_cell.angle_alpha   90.00
_cell.angle_beta   90.00
_cell.angle_gamma   90.00
#
_symmetry.space_group_name_H-M   'P 1'
#
loop_
_entity.id
_entity.type
_entity.pdbx_description
1 polymer ?
#
loop_
_entity_poly.entity_id
_entity_poly.type
_entity_poly.pdbx_seq_one_letter_code
_entity_poly.pdbx_strand_id
1 'polypeptide(L)'
;MLELKNISKQFGQHKIFDNYNLTVEEGKILAIVGPSGGGKTTLLRMLAGLETIDSGQIIYENKEIPLDQMESRNLLGFVFQDFQLFPHLTVLDNLTLSPIKTMGMSKEDAQKKAQTLLDRLGLGAHGNAYPYSLSG
;
A
#
# COMPACT_ATOMS: atom_id res chain seq x y z
N MET A 1 -0.50 -17.05 0.38
CA MET A 1 -1.95 -16.87 0.54
C MET A 1 -2.21 -15.89 1.67
N LEU A 2 -3.14 -14.98 1.49
CA LEU A 2 -3.60 -14.04 2.52
C LEU A 2 -5.05 -14.35 2.87
N GLU A 3 -5.34 -14.50 4.16
CA GLU A 3 -6.69 -14.79 4.65
C GLU A 3 -7.11 -13.75 5.68
N LEU A 4 -8.31 -13.23 5.51
CA LEU A 4 -9.00 -12.39 6.47
C LEU A 4 -10.13 -13.21 7.09
N LYS A 5 -10.15 -13.32 8.42
CA LYS A 5 -11.16 -14.09 9.14
C LYS A 5 -11.89 -13.23 10.14
N ASN A 6 -13.21 -13.18 10.00
CA ASN A 6 -14.12 -12.52 10.93
C ASN A 6 -13.73 -11.05 11.20
N ILE A 7 -13.32 -10.34 10.15
CA ILE A 7 -12.90 -8.94 10.26
C ILE A 7 -14.12 -8.07 10.55
N SER A 8 -14.00 -7.27 11.59
CA SER A 8 -15.01 -6.26 11.96
C SER A 8 -14.36 -4.89 12.08
N LYS A 9 -15.06 -3.89 11.59
CA LYS A 9 -14.64 -2.49 11.61
C LYS A 9 -15.85 -1.57 11.70
N GLN A 10 -15.78 -0.62 12.60
CA GLN A 10 -16.86 0.34 12.86
C GLN A 10 -16.28 1.73 13.03
N PHE A 11 -16.93 2.73 12.43
CA PHE A 11 -16.66 4.15 12.66
C PHE A 11 -17.88 4.76 13.38
N GLY A 12 -17.69 5.12 14.66
CA GLY A 12 -18.80 5.57 15.48
C GLY A 12 -19.90 4.49 15.57
N GLN A 13 -21.08 4.80 15.08
CA GLN A 13 -22.19 3.84 15.01
C GLN A 13 -22.32 3.15 13.65
N HIS A 14 -21.47 3.50 12.70
CA HIS A 14 -21.50 2.94 11.35
C HIS A 14 -20.58 1.73 11.25
N LYS A 15 -21.18 0.55 11.11
CA LYS A 15 -20.46 -0.71 10.94
C LYS A 15 -20.13 -0.91 9.46
N ILE A 16 -18.83 -0.89 9.13
CA ILE A 16 -18.33 -1.09 7.76
C ILE A 16 -18.20 -2.57 7.44
N PHE A 17 -17.60 -3.33 8.36
CA PHE A 17 -17.43 -4.78 8.25
C PHE A 17 -17.95 -5.46 9.50
N ASP A 18 -18.63 -6.57 9.30
CA ASP A 18 -19.16 -7.42 10.37
C ASP A 18 -18.88 -8.88 10.02
N ASN A 19 -17.90 -9.47 10.70
CA ASN A 19 -17.47 -10.85 10.46
C ASN A 19 -17.13 -11.12 8.98
N TYR A 20 -16.43 -10.18 8.36
CA TYR A 20 -16.05 -10.28 6.95
C TYR A 20 -14.89 -11.27 6.75
N ASN A 21 -15.05 -12.13 5.76
CA ASN A 21 -14.04 -13.12 5.40
C ASN A 21 -13.62 -12.95 3.95
N LEU A 22 -12.32 -13.07 3.71
CA LEU A 22 -11.74 -12.94 2.38
C LEU A 22 -10.49 -13.81 2.29
N THR A 23 -10.30 -14.46 1.15
CA THR A 23 -9.07 -15.19 0.84
C THR A 23 -8.50 -14.67 -0.46
N VAL A 24 -7.21 -14.33 -0.44
CA VAL A 24 -6.44 -13.95 -1.64
C VAL A 24 -5.40 -15.02 -1.88
N GLU A 25 -5.59 -15.78 -2.95
CA GLU A 25 -4.67 -16.85 -3.32
C GLU A 25 -3.39 -16.30 -3.92
N GLU A 26 -2.30 -17.02 -3.73
CA GLU A 26 -1.02 -16.67 -4.32
C GLU A 26 -1.10 -16.69 -5.87
N GLY A 27 -0.48 -15.70 -6.50
CA GLY A 27 -0.45 -15.58 -7.95
C GLY A 27 -1.76 -15.16 -8.60
N LYS A 28 -2.78 -14.83 -7.82
CA LYS A 28 -4.08 -14.39 -8.33
C LYS A 28 -4.26 -12.88 -8.20
N ILE A 29 -5.05 -12.33 -9.10
CA ILE A 29 -5.53 -10.95 -9.02
C ILE A 29 -6.98 -11.00 -8.56
N LEU A 30 -7.26 -10.32 -7.45
CA LEU A 30 -8.61 -10.18 -6.92
C LEU A 30 -9.10 -8.76 -7.15
N ALA A 31 -10.23 -8.62 -7.82
CA ALA A 31 -10.90 -7.33 -7.99
C ALA A 31 -12.01 -7.17 -6.95
N ILE A 32 -12.00 -6.05 -6.23
CA ILE A 32 -13.03 -5.69 -5.27
C ILE A 32 -13.88 -4.58 -5.88
N VAL A 33 -15.15 -4.85 -6.09
CA VAL A 33 -16.08 -3.93 -6.73
C VAL A 33 -17.26 -3.64 -5.82
N GLY A 34 -17.84 -2.48 -5.97
CA GLY A 34 -18.99 -2.06 -5.18
C GLY A 34 -19.23 -0.55 -5.26
N PRO A 35 -20.32 -0.07 -4.69
CA PRO A 35 -20.64 1.34 -4.68
C PRO A 35 -19.62 2.15 -3.85
N SER A 36 -19.54 3.45 -4.16
CA SER A 36 -18.77 4.39 -3.35
C SER A 36 -19.27 4.39 -1.90
N GLY A 37 -18.34 4.40 -0.93
CA GLY A 37 -18.70 4.31 0.50
C GLY A 37 -18.99 2.90 0.99
N GLY A 38 -18.79 1.85 0.18
CA GLY A 38 -19.00 0.44 0.56
C GLY A 38 -17.88 -0.19 1.36
N GLY A 39 -16.85 0.57 1.73
CA GLY A 39 -15.74 0.06 2.56
C GLY A 39 -14.54 -0.49 1.78
N LYS A 40 -14.53 -0.41 0.44
CA LYS A 40 -13.41 -0.93 -0.38
C LYS A 40 -12.07 -0.30 -0.01
N THR A 41 -12.02 1.02 0.07
CA THR A 41 -10.81 1.76 0.45
C THR A 41 -10.42 1.45 1.90
N THR A 42 -11.40 1.36 2.80
CA THR A 42 -11.16 1.02 4.21
C THR A 42 -10.52 -0.36 4.34
N LEU A 43 -10.98 -1.34 3.59
CA LEU A 43 -10.41 -2.69 3.57
C LEU A 43 -8.93 -2.66 3.15
N LEU A 44 -8.62 -1.97 2.06
CA LEU A 44 -7.25 -1.86 1.57
C LEU A 44 -6.36 -1.10 2.57
N ARG A 45 -6.87 -0.04 3.20
CA ARG A 45 -6.14 0.71 4.21
C ARG A 45 -5.86 -0.13 5.46
N MET A 46 -6.82 -0.94 5.89
CA MET A 46 -6.60 -1.88 7.01
C MET A 46 -5.50 -2.88 6.68
N LEU A 47 -5.51 -3.44 5.48
CA LEU A 47 -4.47 -4.40 5.05
C LEU A 47 -3.09 -3.76 4.92
N ALA A 48 -3.02 -2.49 4.58
CA ALA A 48 -1.77 -1.73 4.50
C ALA A 48 -1.29 -1.20 5.87
N GLY A 49 -2.05 -1.43 6.94
CA GLY A 49 -1.73 -0.91 8.27
C GLY A 49 -2.02 0.59 8.45
N LEU A 50 -2.73 1.20 7.50
CA LEU A 50 -3.08 2.63 7.52
C LEU A 50 -4.39 2.92 8.25
N GLU A 51 -5.11 1.87 8.62
CA GLU A 51 -6.34 1.94 9.39
C GLU A 51 -6.37 0.76 10.36
N THR A 52 -6.94 0.97 11.54
CA THR A 52 -7.06 -0.08 12.56
C THR A 52 -8.15 -1.08 12.22
N ILE A 53 -7.96 -2.32 12.64
CA ILE A 53 -8.94 -3.40 12.58
C ILE A 53 -9.48 -3.60 13.98
N ASP A 54 -10.81 -3.56 14.17
CA ASP A 54 -11.41 -3.65 15.50
C ASP A 54 -11.32 -5.07 16.06
N SER A 55 -11.58 -6.07 15.23
CA SER A 55 -11.48 -7.49 15.61
C SER A 55 -11.33 -8.37 14.37
N GLY A 56 -10.92 -9.60 14.60
CA GLY A 56 -10.70 -10.59 13.56
C GLY A 56 -9.26 -11.05 13.50
N GLN A 57 -8.93 -11.80 12.47
CA GLN A 57 -7.58 -12.35 12.26
C GLN A 57 -7.13 -12.11 10.83
N ILE A 58 -5.85 -11.74 10.70
CA ILE A 58 -5.16 -11.70 9.41
C ILE A 58 -4.12 -12.82 9.42
N ILE A 59 -4.18 -13.70 8.41
CA ILE A 59 -3.23 -14.80 8.27
C ILE A 59 -2.52 -14.65 6.92
N TYR A 60 -1.21 -14.59 6.97
CA TYR A 60 -0.36 -14.51 5.79
C TYR A 60 0.65 -15.67 5.82
N GLU A 61 0.70 -16.44 4.73
CA GLU A 61 1.58 -17.62 4.62
C GLU A 61 1.47 -18.56 5.84
N ASN A 62 0.22 -18.86 6.24
CA ASN A 62 -0.13 -19.71 7.38
C ASN A 62 0.33 -19.18 8.76
N LYS A 63 0.68 -17.90 8.85
CA LYS A 63 1.06 -17.24 10.10
C LYS A 63 0.08 -16.12 10.41
N GLU A 64 -0.43 -16.09 11.62
CA GLU A 64 -1.26 -14.98 12.08
C GLU A 64 -0.39 -13.73 12.24
N ILE A 65 -0.88 -12.62 11.70
CA ILE A 65 -0.25 -11.31 11.85
C ILE A 65 -1.00 -10.56 12.95
N PRO A 66 -0.35 -10.18 14.05
CA PRO A 66 -0.98 -9.37 15.08
C PRO A 66 -1.51 -8.06 14.50
N LEU A 67 -2.76 -7.70 14.84
CA LEU A 67 -3.43 -6.53 14.28
C LEU A 67 -2.71 -5.21 14.58
N ASP A 68 -2.00 -5.15 15.70
CA ASP A 68 -1.19 -4.00 16.12
C ASP A 68 0.17 -3.90 15.40
N GLN A 69 0.53 -4.92 14.61
CA GLN A 69 1.77 -4.99 13.87
C GLN A 69 1.60 -4.87 12.34
N MET A 70 0.40 -4.59 11.86
CA MET A 70 0.13 -4.51 10.42
C MET A 70 1.01 -3.47 9.72
N GLU A 71 1.17 -2.29 10.32
CA GLU A 71 1.98 -1.21 9.77
C GLU A 71 3.46 -1.60 9.68
N SER A 72 4.00 -2.22 10.72
CA SER A 72 5.44 -2.52 10.82
C SER A 72 5.88 -3.69 9.94
N ARG A 73 4.97 -4.53 9.49
CA ARG A 73 5.29 -5.74 8.73
C ARG A 73 5.61 -5.49 7.26
N ASN A 74 5.18 -4.37 6.70
CA ASN A 74 5.38 -4.03 5.28
C ASN A 74 4.99 -5.18 4.33
N LEU A 75 3.90 -5.87 4.65
CA LEU A 75 3.44 -7.04 3.89
C LEU A 75 2.92 -6.67 2.50
N LEU A 76 2.38 -5.46 2.36
CA LEU A 76 1.69 -5.02 1.17
C LEU A 76 2.25 -3.70 0.67
N GLY A 77 2.42 -3.58 -0.63
CA GLY A 77 2.54 -2.29 -1.30
C GLY A 77 1.14 -1.70 -1.49
N PHE A 78 1.00 -0.41 -1.26
CA PHE A 78 -0.27 0.30 -1.40
C PHE A 78 -0.15 1.42 -2.43
N VAL A 79 -1.03 1.39 -3.43
CA VAL A 79 -1.13 2.47 -4.42
C VAL A 79 -2.38 3.28 -4.13
N PHE A 80 -2.19 4.54 -3.77
CA PHE A 80 -3.30 5.45 -3.45
C PHE A 80 -4.05 5.85 -4.71
N GLN A 81 -5.33 6.19 -4.55
CA GLN A 81 -6.15 6.75 -5.62
C GLN A 81 -5.61 8.11 -6.09
N ASP A 82 -5.14 8.92 -5.15
CA ASP A 82 -4.42 10.16 -5.43
C ASP A 82 -2.92 9.87 -5.51
N PHE A 83 -2.18 10.71 -6.21
CA PHE A 83 -0.76 10.45 -6.51
C PHE A 83 0.13 10.38 -5.26
N GLN A 84 -0.20 11.11 -4.19
CA GLN A 84 0.51 11.07 -2.90
C GLN A 84 2.02 11.29 -3.00
N LEU A 85 2.44 12.11 -3.95
CA LEU A 85 3.85 12.48 -4.12
C LEU A 85 4.16 13.79 -3.39
N PHE A 86 5.39 13.91 -2.91
CA PHE A 86 5.87 15.15 -2.33
C PHE A 86 6.15 16.16 -3.46
N PRO A 87 5.39 17.26 -3.56
CA PRO A 87 5.50 18.18 -4.70
C PRO A 87 6.80 18.98 -4.72
N HIS A 88 7.47 19.09 -3.58
CA HIS A 88 8.76 19.80 -3.43
C HIS A 88 9.98 18.92 -3.72
N LEU A 89 9.78 17.62 -3.92
CA LEU A 89 10.84 16.68 -4.30
C LEU A 89 10.73 16.32 -5.78
N THR A 90 11.89 16.03 -6.38
CA THR A 90 11.92 15.50 -7.75
C THR A 90 11.29 14.10 -7.79
N VAL A 91 10.99 13.60 -8.98
CA VAL A 91 10.52 12.22 -9.17
C VAL A 91 11.52 11.22 -8.58
N LEU A 92 12.79 11.39 -8.85
CA LEU A 92 13.84 10.51 -8.33
C LEU A 92 13.90 10.55 -6.80
N ASP A 93 13.82 11.73 -6.19
CA ASP A 93 13.84 11.89 -4.73
C ASP A 93 12.59 11.28 -4.08
N ASN A 94 11.42 11.38 -4.70
CA ASN A 94 10.22 10.69 -4.25
C ASN A 94 10.41 9.17 -4.22
N LEU A 95 11.02 8.60 -5.25
CA LEU A 95 11.24 7.16 -5.34
C LEU A 95 12.31 6.65 -4.38
N THR A 96 13.30 7.45 -4.06
CA THR A 96 14.44 7.03 -3.22
C THR A 96 14.24 7.30 -1.74
N LEU A 97 13.27 8.13 -1.36
CA LEU A 97 13.09 8.56 0.03
C LEU A 97 12.86 7.37 0.97
N SER A 98 11.89 6.52 0.68
CA SER A 98 11.57 5.37 1.52
C SER A 98 12.70 4.33 1.54
N PRO A 99 13.27 3.89 0.41
CA PRO A 99 14.41 2.98 0.42
C PRO A 99 15.59 3.46 1.28
N ILE A 100 15.91 4.74 1.23
CA ILE A 100 17.00 5.31 2.02
C ILE A 100 16.62 5.41 3.50
N LYS A 101 15.43 5.94 3.81
CA LYS A 101 15.04 6.26 5.20
C LYS A 101 14.57 5.05 5.99
N THR A 102 13.87 4.10 5.36
CA THR A 102 13.23 2.98 6.07
C THR A 102 13.86 1.63 5.78
N MET A 103 14.50 1.46 4.64
CA MET A 103 15.10 0.18 4.24
C MET A 103 16.63 0.14 4.39
N GLY A 104 17.23 1.24 4.86
CA GLY A 104 18.69 1.32 5.08
C GLY A 104 19.51 1.24 3.80
N MET A 105 18.91 1.49 2.64
CA MET A 105 19.61 1.45 1.36
C MET A 105 20.53 2.66 1.19
N SER A 106 21.70 2.47 0.59
CA SER A 106 22.57 3.60 0.25
C SER A 106 21.93 4.49 -0.81
N LYS A 107 22.29 5.77 -0.81
CA LYS A 107 21.76 6.72 -1.79
C LYS A 107 22.06 6.29 -3.23
N GLU A 108 23.25 5.77 -3.48
CA GLU A 108 23.66 5.30 -4.81
C GLU A 108 22.82 4.12 -5.29
N ASP A 109 22.63 3.12 -4.44
CA ASP A 109 21.83 1.93 -4.77
C ASP A 109 20.36 2.28 -4.96
N ALA A 110 19.81 3.17 -4.12
CA ALA A 110 18.44 3.64 -4.24
C ALA A 110 18.23 4.38 -5.57
N GLN A 111 19.16 5.26 -5.96
CA GLN A 111 19.09 5.98 -7.23
C GLN A 111 19.19 5.04 -8.43
N LYS A 112 20.05 4.04 -8.38
CA LYS A 112 20.16 3.03 -9.46
C LYS A 112 18.86 2.25 -9.62
N LYS A 113 18.29 1.78 -8.53
CA LYS A 113 17.00 1.07 -8.57
C LYS A 113 15.88 1.94 -9.10
N ALA A 114 15.80 3.18 -8.61
CA ALA A 114 14.79 4.13 -9.06
C ALA A 114 14.92 4.43 -10.55
N GLN A 115 16.12 4.66 -11.03
CA GLN A 115 16.36 4.92 -12.46
C GLN A 115 15.98 3.71 -13.32
N THR A 116 16.32 2.52 -12.90
CA THR A 116 15.92 1.29 -13.59
C THR A 116 14.40 1.16 -13.70
N LEU A 117 13.66 1.48 -12.63
CA LEU A 117 12.21 1.46 -12.66
C LEU A 117 11.63 2.52 -13.61
N LEU A 118 12.17 3.72 -13.58
CA LEU A 118 11.76 4.80 -14.48
C LEU A 118 12.00 4.42 -15.95
N ASP A 119 13.16 3.85 -16.26
CA ASP A 119 13.49 3.38 -17.61
C ASP A 119 12.49 2.33 -18.09
N ARG A 120 12.14 1.38 -17.24
CA ARG A 120 11.14 0.35 -17.54
C ARG A 120 9.76 0.90 -17.85
N LEU A 121 9.38 2.00 -17.19
CA LEU A 121 8.10 2.67 -17.38
C LEU A 121 8.11 3.72 -18.49
N GLY A 122 9.22 3.88 -19.22
CA GLY A 122 9.35 4.91 -20.25
C GLY A 122 9.49 6.32 -19.69
N LEU A 123 9.89 6.46 -18.43
CA LEU A 123 10.05 7.74 -17.72
C LEU A 123 11.50 8.05 -17.39
N GLY A 124 12.45 7.39 -18.05
CA GLY A 124 13.88 7.50 -17.73
C GLY A 124 14.46 8.91 -17.80
N ALA A 125 13.90 9.78 -18.65
CA ALA A 125 14.33 11.17 -18.79
C ALA A 125 13.70 12.11 -17.75
N HIS A 126 12.78 11.62 -16.89
CA HIS A 126 11.98 12.46 -15.99
C HIS A 126 12.41 12.40 -14.52
N GLY A 127 13.54 11.76 -14.21
CA GLY A 127 14.00 11.62 -12.82
C GLY A 127 14.20 12.94 -12.08
N ASN A 128 14.67 13.97 -12.78
CA ASN A 128 14.89 15.31 -12.22
C ASN A 128 13.66 16.24 -12.36
N ALA A 129 12.58 15.77 -12.94
CA ALA A 129 11.34 16.52 -13.03
C ALA A 129 10.61 16.55 -11.68
N TYR A 130 9.72 17.51 -11.49
CA TYR A 130 8.83 17.57 -10.34
C TYR A 130 7.47 16.96 -10.70
N PRO A 131 6.71 16.41 -9.70
CA PRO A 131 5.43 15.76 -9.96
C PRO A 131 4.44 16.60 -10.78
N TYR A 132 4.40 17.90 -10.54
CA TYR A 132 3.48 18.81 -11.26
C TYR A 132 3.75 18.92 -12.76
N SER A 133 4.94 18.56 -13.23
CA SER A 133 5.30 18.60 -14.65
C SER A 133 4.95 17.30 -15.38
N LEU A 134 4.50 16.28 -14.68
CA LEU A 134 4.08 15.01 -15.26
C LEU A 134 2.59 15.04 -15.58
N SER A 135 2.22 14.46 -16.73
CA SER A 135 0.81 14.21 -17.05
C SER A 135 0.31 13.03 -16.23
N GLY A 136 -0.91 13.10 -15.77
CA GLY A 136 -1.53 12.13 -14.90
C GLY A 136 -1.55 10.67 -15.37
#